data_a16f50a1933abfa87a40c6932490c1bf
#
_entry.id   a16f50a1933abfa87a40c6932490c1bf
#
_cell.length_a   1.000
_cell.length_b   1.000
_cell.length_c   1.000
_cell.angle_alpha   90.00
_cell.angle_beta   90.00
_cell.angle_gamma   90.00
#
_symmetry.space_group_name_H-M   'P 1'
#
loop_
_entity.id
_entity.type
_entity.pdbx_description
1 polymer ?
#
loop_
_entity_poly.entity_id
_entity_poly.type
_entity_poly.pdbx_seq_one_letter_code
_entity_poly.pdbx_strand_id
1 'polypeptide(L)'
;MIVVAGEALIDIIVDVEGALRAVPGGGPYNTARTIARLGGDVAFVGRISVDRFGRVLRANLEADGVVIERVVATDDPTTLAVAELDARGTASYQFYLDGTSAAGLTDADTPDVLSSDVVAVHVGTLGLVLEPTGTTIERLIHAAGPDILVMLDPNCRPSATRDAAAFRARVTTIARRSDVVKVSDDDLRFLDPGLAPDLAIQRLLDLGVRVVLRTDGGHSVEIRTASERVSVPVPNVAVVDTVGAGDAFGGAFLTSWISAGRGRAELGSLDDVLIAVRYAIRVAALTCTRAGAEPPTAAELAAWSPPR
;
A
#
# COMPACT_ATOMS: atom_id res chain seq x y z
N MET A 1 16.15 -7.03 -2.38
CA MET A 1 14.72 -7.41 -2.48
C MET A 1 13.87 -6.49 -1.61
N ILE A 2 12.67 -6.10 -2.06
CA ILE A 2 11.64 -5.39 -1.27
C ILE A 2 10.67 -6.44 -0.71
N VAL A 3 10.30 -6.35 0.57
CA VAL A 3 9.24 -7.18 1.17
C VAL A 3 7.97 -6.35 1.29
N VAL A 4 6.84 -6.87 0.83
CA VAL A 4 5.51 -6.27 1.02
C VAL A 4 4.68 -7.22 1.85
N ALA A 5 4.25 -6.79 3.04
CA ALA A 5 3.50 -7.64 3.97
C ALA A 5 2.09 -7.10 4.23
N GLY A 6 1.09 -7.98 4.15
CA GLY A 6 -0.30 -7.65 4.43
C GLY A 6 -1.31 -8.53 3.72
N GLU A 7 -2.48 -7.95 3.43
CA GLU A 7 -3.62 -8.67 2.87
C GLU A 7 -3.55 -8.80 1.34
N ALA A 8 -4.13 -9.91 0.87
CA ALA A 8 -4.63 -10.10 -0.48
C ALA A 8 -6.12 -10.50 -0.39
N LEU A 9 -6.97 -9.93 -1.20
CA LEU A 9 -8.42 -10.10 -1.13
C LEU A 9 -9.07 -10.02 -2.52
N ILE A 10 -10.37 -10.24 -2.56
CA ILE A 10 -11.20 -9.97 -3.74
C ILE A 10 -12.17 -8.83 -3.43
N ASP A 11 -12.14 -7.80 -4.27
CA ASP A 11 -13.16 -6.77 -4.31
C ASP A 11 -14.35 -7.25 -5.16
N ILE A 12 -15.52 -7.35 -4.57
CA ILE A 12 -16.79 -7.63 -5.25
C ILE A 12 -17.48 -6.28 -5.48
N ILE A 13 -17.50 -5.83 -6.72
CA ILE A 13 -18.15 -4.59 -7.11
C ILE A 13 -19.58 -4.91 -7.51
N VAL A 14 -20.55 -4.28 -6.85
CA VAL A 14 -21.97 -4.35 -7.13
C VAL A 14 -22.39 -3.03 -7.77
N ASP A 15 -22.76 -3.06 -9.03
CA ASP A 15 -23.24 -1.84 -9.70
C ASP A 15 -24.71 -1.51 -9.36
N VAL A 16 -25.18 -0.38 -9.85
CA VAL A 16 -26.55 0.10 -9.59
C VAL A 16 -27.65 -0.82 -10.12
N GLU A 17 -27.34 -1.71 -11.05
CA GLU A 17 -28.26 -2.69 -11.63
C GLU A 17 -28.17 -4.04 -10.90
N GLY A 18 -27.26 -4.16 -9.94
CA GLY A 18 -27.00 -5.37 -9.16
C GLY A 18 -26.10 -6.38 -9.86
N ALA A 19 -25.41 -6.02 -10.95
CA ALA A 19 -24.43 -6.89 -11.57
C ALA A 19 -23.15 -6.96 -10.71
N LEU A 20 -22.58 -8.16 -10.64
CA LEU A 20 -21.43 -8.44 -9.79
C LEU A 20 -20.17 -8.61 -10.62
N ARG A 21 -19.09 -7.95 -10.20
CA ARG A 21 -17.76 -8.12 -10.76
C ARG A 21 -16.75 -8.37 -9.65
N ALA A 22 -16.03 -9.49 -9.69
CA ALA A 22 -14.97 -9.82 -8.77
C ALA A 22 -13.61 -9.37 -9.33
N VAL A 23 -12.84 -8.63 -8.56
CA VAL A 23 -11.55 -8.07 -8.94
C VAL A 23 -10.51 -8.37 -7.86
N PRO A 24 -9.31 -8.88 -8.21
CA PRO A 24 -8.20 -8.98 -7.26
C PRO A 24 -7.83 -7.64 -6.65
N GLY A 25 -7.62 -7.61 -5.33
CA GLY A 25 -7.34 -6.41 -4.57
C GLY A 25 -6.57 -6.67 -3.28
N GLY A 26 -6.50 -5.64 -2.45
CA GLY A 26 -5.68 -5.56 -1.23
C GLY A 26 -4.51 -4.58 -1.44
N GLY A 27 -4.34 -3.62 -0.53
CA GLY A 27 -3.31 -2.59 -0.67
C GLY A 27 -1.91 -3.17 -0.85
N PRO A 28 -1.42 -4.02 0.07
CA PRO A 28 -0.11 -4.68 -0.06
C PRO A 28 -0.01 -5.57 -1.31
N TYR A 29 -1.06 -6.30 -1.66
CA TYR A 29 -1.09 -7.10 -2.88
C TYR A 29 -0.89 -6.24 -4.14
N ASN A 30 -1.60 -5.13 -4.26
CA ASN A 30 -1.48 -4.19 -5.39
C ASN A 30 -0.09 -3.53 -5.41
N THR A 31 0.46 -3.19 -4.25
CA THR A 31 1.81 -2.61 -4.11
C THR A 31 2.88 -3.60 -4.60
N ALA A 32 2.79 -4.89 -4.21
CA ALA A 32 3.74 -5.91 -4.65
C ALA A 32 3.68 -6.11 -6.17
N ARG A 33 2.49 -6.21 -6.76
CA ARG A 33 2.29 -6.29 -8.21
C ARG A 33 2.88 -5.06 -8.93
N THR A 34 2.67 -3.87 -8.35
CA THR A 34 3.23 -2.63 -8.93
C THR A 34 4.75 -2.69 -8.99
N ILE A 35 5.40 -3.06 -7.88
CA ILE A 35 6.86 -3.16 -7.81
C ILE A 35 7.39 -4.14 -8.87
N ALA A 36 6.81 -5.34 -8.94
CA ALA A 36 7.24 -6.37 -9.90
C ALA A 36 7.05 -5.93 -11.36
N ARG A 37 5.88 -5.38 -11.71
CA ARG A 37 5.57 -4.90 -13.08
C ARG A 37 6.47 -3.75 -13.53
N LEU A 38 7.01 -2.99 -12.57
CA LEU A 38 8.01 -1.94 -12.83
C LEU A 38 9.45 -2.48 -12.84
N GLY A 39 9.65 -3.80 -12.69
CA GLY A 39 10.96 -4.46 -12.74
C GLY A 39 11.69 -4.48 -11.40
N GLY A 40 11.05 -4.17 -10.29
CA GLY A 40 11.61 -4.27 -8.95
C GLY A 40 11.60 -5.71 -8.43
N ASP A 41 12.63 -6.07 -7.67
CA ASP A 41 12.73 -7.36 -6.96
C ASP A 41 11.88 -7.31 -5.68
N VAL A 42 10.80 -8.09 -5.60
CA VAL A 42 9.79 -8.03 -4.54
C VAL A 42 9.27 -9.39 -4.11
N ALA A 43 9.13 -9.59 -2.80
CA ALA A 43 8.42 -10.72 -2.21
C ALA A 43 7.14 -10.26 -1.51
N PHE A 44 6.07 -11.04 -1.68
CA PHE A 44 4.83 -10.85 -0.94
C PHE A 44 4.79 -11.77 0.29
N VAL A 45 4.43 -11.20 1.45
CA VAL A 45 4.26 -11.91 2.73
C VAL A 45 2.83 -11.74 3.19
N GLY A 46 2.10 -12.84 3.26
CA GLY A 46 0.70 -12.87 3.66
C GLY A 46 0.12 -14.26 3.51
N ARG A 47 -1.15 -14.42 3.89
CA ARG A 47 -1.87 -15.68 3.70
C ARG A 47 -2.84 -15.57 2.54
N ILE A 48 -2.83 -16.58 1.67
CA ILE A 48 -3.74 -16.69 0.53
C ILE A 48 -4.45 -18.06 0.58
N SER A 49 -5.76 -18.04 0.41
CA SER A 49 -6.60 -19.23 0.38
C SER A 49 -6.24 -20.17 -0.78
N VAL A 50 -6.46 -21.46 -0.60
CA VAL A 50 -6.41 -22.45 -1.68
C VAL A 50 -7.72 -22.54 -2.49
N ASP A 51 -8.73 -21.72 -2.15
CA ASP A 51 -9.99 -21.66 -2.89
C ASP A 51 -9.82 -21.07 -4.29
N ARG A 52 -10.93 -20.94 -5.05
CA ARG A 52 -10.88 -20.41 -6.43
C ARG A 52 -10.32 -18.99 -6.50
N PHE A 53 -10.71 -18.14 -5.58
CA PHE A 53 -10.26 -16.75 -5.53
C PHE A 53 -8.79 -16.63 -5.14
N GLY A 54 -8.36 -17.40 -4.12
CA GLY A 54 -6.96 -17.42 -3.71
C GLY A 54 -6.03 -17.92 -4.84
N ARG A 55 -6.47 -18.91 -5.63
CA ARG A 55 -5.70 -19.33 -6.81
C ARG A 55 -5.54 -18.22 -7.86
N VAL A 56 -6.56 -17.38 -8.06
CA VAL A 56 -6.46 -16.20 -8.96
C VAL A 56 -5.46 -15.18 -8.42
N LEU A 57 -5.56 -14.86 -7.11
CA LEU A 57 -4.61 -13.94 -6.46
C LEU A 57 -3.17 -14.43 -6.61
N ARG A 58 -2.93 -15.70 -6.32
CA ARG A 58 -1.61 -16.31 -6.42
C ARG A 58 -1.06 -16.30 -7.86
N ALA A 59 -1.90 -16.71 -8.82
CA ALA A 59 -1.50 -16.74 -10.23
C ALA A 59 -1.12 -15.34 -10.77
N ASN A 60 -1.81 -14.29 -10.34
CA ASN A 60 -1.46 -12.93 -10.74
C ASN A 60 -0.12 -12.45 -10.14
N LEU A 61 0.16 -12.78 -8.87
CA LEU A 61 1.48 -12.49 -8.28
C LEU A 61 2.60 -13.19 -9.04
N GLU A 62 2.42 -14.48 -9.35
CA GLU A 62 3.37 -15.27 -10.14
C GLU A 62 3.56 -14.71 -11.54
N ALA A 63 2.47 -14.36 -12.23
CA ALA A 63 2.51 -13.81 -13.59
C ALA A 63 3.22 -12.45 -13.67
N ASP A 64 3.08 -11.62 -12.62
CA ASP A 64 3.79 -10.34 -12.53
C ASP A 64 5.25 -10.48 -12.06
N GLY A 65 5.68 -11.68 -11.61
CA GLY A 65 7.05 -11.95 -11.17
C GLY A 65 7.32 -11.65 -9.70
N VAL A 66 6.27 -11.58 -8.87
CA VAL A 66 6.43 -11.46 -7.40
C VAL A 66 6.92 -12.78 -6.82
N VAL A 67 7.94 -12.73 -5.96
CA VAL A 67 8.41 -13.88 -5.18
C VAL A 67 7.34 -14.28 -4.17
N ILE A 68 6.83 -15.52 -4.27
CA ILE A 68 5.68 -16.02 -3.50
C ILE A 68 6.02 -17.14 -2.52
N GLU A 69 7.29 -17.48 -2.36
CA GLU A 69 7.76 -18.52 -1.42
C GLU A 69 7.44 -18.20 0.03
N ARG A 70 7.14 -16.92 0.31
CA ARG A 70 6.74 -16.42 1.64
C ARG A 70 5.22 -16.28 1.80
N VAL A 71 4.45 -16.73 0.80
CA VAL A 71 2.99 -16.77 0.87
C VAL A 71 2.54 -18.05 1.55
N VAL A 72 1.80 -17.90 2.63
CA VAL A 72 1.24 -19.03 3.39
C VAL A 72 -0.08 -19.47 2.76
N ALA A 73 -0.16 -20.70 2.32
CA ALA A 73 -1.41 -21.30 1.83
C ALA A 73 -2.30 -21.69 3.01
N THR A 74 -3.63 -21.48 2.88
CA THR A 74 -4.60 -21.82 3.92
C THR A 74 -5.92 -22.29 3.33
N ASP A 75 -6.63 -23.16 4.07
CA ASP A 75 -8.00 -23.58 3.75
C ASP A 75 -9.06 -22.54 4.20
N ASP A 76 -8.67 -21.51 4.95
CA ASP A 76 -9.58 -20.42 5.29
C ASP A 76 -10.07 -19.73 4.00
N PRO A 77 -11.35 -19.32 3.90
CA PRO A 77 -11.88 -18.69 2.71
C PRO A 77 -11.15 -17.37 2.39
N THR A 78 -11.09 -17.04 1.11
CA THR A 78 -10.53 -15.76 0.67
C THR A 78 -11.27 -14.59 1.31
N THR A 79 -10.53 -13.61 1.80
CA THR A 79 -11.06 -12.34 2.31
C THR A 79 -11.79 -11.58 1.20
N LEU A 80 -12.97 -11.01 1.51
CA LEU A 80 -13.76 -10.25 0.55
C LEU A 80 -14.02 -8.83 1.04
N ALA A 81 -13.95 -7.88 0.11
CA ALA A 81 -14.51 -6.55 0.26
C ALA A 81 -15.65 -6.37 -0.77
N VAL A 82 -16.82 -5.92 -0.33
CA VAL A 82 -17.96 -5.64 -1.22
C VAL A 82 -18.12 -4.15 -1.33
N ALA A 83 -18.02 -3.64 -2.55
CA ALA A 83 -18.22 -2.23 -2.90
C ALA A 83 -19.55 -2.09 -3.61
N GLU A 84 -20.54 -1.50 -2.96
CA GLU A 84 -21.84 -1.16 -3.57
C GLU A 84 -21.78 0.26 -4.12
N LEU A 85 -22.03 0.42 -5.42
CA LEU A 85 -22.03 1.70 -6.09
C LEU A 85 -23.44 2.30 -6.05
N ASP A 86 -23.56 3.54 -5.58
CA ASP A 86 -24.79 4.31 -5.69
C ASP A 86 -24.98 4.90 -7.10
N ALA A 87 -26.13 5.52 -7.35
CA ALA A 87 -26.45 6.15 -8.64
C ALA A 87 -25.50 7.30 -9.04
N ARG A 88 -24.63 7.76 -8.12
CA ARG A 88 -23.61 8.78 -8.37
C ARG A 88 -22.22 8.17 -8.57
N GLY A 89 -22.11 6.83 -8.50
CA GLY A 89 -20.84 6.10 -8.56
C GLY A 89 -20.04 6.13 -7.26
N THR A 90 -20.63 6.55 -6.14
CA THR A 90 -19.98 6.53 -4.83
C THR A 90 -20.05 5.12 -4.27
N ALA A 91 -18.90 4.58 -3.85
CA ALA A 91 -18.82 3.25 -3.28
C ALA A 91 -19.07 3.26 -1.77
N SER A 92 -19.92 2.36 -1.27
CA SER A 92 -19.98 1.97 0.14
C SER A 92 -19.34 0.58 0.31
N TYR A 93 -18.51 0.42 1.35
CA TYR A 93 -17.75 -0.82 1.53
C TYR A 93 -18.25 -1.62 2.70
N GLN A 94 -18.46 -2.92 2.48
CA GLN A 94 -18.63 -3.94 3.50
C GLN A 94 -17.50 -4.96 3.41
N PHE A 95 -16.89 -5.28 4.54
CA PHE A 95 -15.77 -6.22 4.60
C PHE A 95 -16.17 -7.52 5.29
N TYR A 96 -15.82 -8.65 4.68
CA TYR A 96 -15.96 -10.00 5.22
C TYR A 96 -14.57 -10.49 5.62
N LEU A 97 -14.24 -10.34 6.91
CA LEU A 97 -12.87 -10.46 7.42
C LEU A 97 -12.69 -11.63 8.37
N ASP A 98 -13.73 -11.96 9.16
CA ASP A 98 -13.63 -12.95 10.23
C ASP A 98 -13.44 -14.37 9.67
N GLY A 99 -12.43 -15.07 10.17
CA GLY A 99 -12.12 -16.43 9.73
C GLY A 99 -11.66 -16.53 8.28
N THR A 100 -11.15 -15.45 7.71
CA THR A 100 -10.67 -15.43 6.33
C THR A 100 -9.14 -15.46 6.25
N SER A 101 -8.62 -15.75 5.05
CA SER A 101 -7.21 -15.99 4.81
C SER A 101 -6.30 -14.85 5.27
N ALA A 102 -6.67 -13.59 5.00
CA ALA A 102 -5.81 -12.44 5.31
C ALA A 102 -5.66 -12.18 6.81
N ALA A 103 -6.58 -12.65 7.65
CA ALA A 103 -6.54 -12.42 9.10
C ALA A 103 -5.59 -13.35 9.86
N GLY A 104 -5.14 -14.44 9.26
CA GLY A 104 -4.52 -15.55 10.01
C GLY A 104 -2.99 -15.61 9.99
N LEU A 105 -2.27 -14.59 9.53
CA LEU A 105 -0.81 -14.60 9.52
C LEU A 105 -0.25 -14.54 10.95
N THR A 106 0.66 -15.46 11.29
CA THR A 106 1.29 -15.58 12.60
C THR A 106 2.80 -15.44 12.54
N ASP A 107 3.47 -15.26 13.68
CA ASP A 107 4.94 -15.21 13.76
C ASP A 107 5.59 -16.50 13.26
N ALA A 108 4.93 -17.65 13.46
CA ALA A 108 5.42 -18.92 12.95
C ALA A 108 5.46 -19.00 11.42
N ASP A 109 4.63 -18.19 10.75
CA ASP A 109 4.56 -18.10 9.30
C ASP A 109 5.62 -17.17 8.72
N THR A 110 6.33 -16.40 9.55
CA THR A 110 7.26 -15.35 9.13
C THR A 110 8.71 -15.54 9.62
N PRO A 111 9.24 -16.78 9.76
CA PRO A 111 10.64 -16.97 10.09
C PRO A 111 11.51 -16.42 8.94
N ASP A 112 12.60 -15.74 9.29
CA ASP A 112 13.61 -15.25 8.33
C ASP A 112 13.07 -14.37 7.18
N VAL A 113 11.89 -13.75 7.35
CA VAL A 113 11.32 -12.83 6.34
C VAL A 113 12.27 -11.67 6.06
N LEU A 114 13.03 -11.22 7.05
CA LEU A 114 14.02 -10.14 6.94
C LEU A 114 15.44 -10.69 6.76
N SER A 115 15.63 -11.59 5.79
CA SER A 115 16.94 -12.08 5.39
C SER A 115 17.84 -10.94 4.90
N SER A 116 19.15 -11.19 4.83
CA SER A 116 20.19 -10.17 4.55
C SER A 116 20.09 -9.48 3.19
N ASP A 117 19.30 -10.02 2.27
CA ASP A 117 19.02 -9.44 0.95
C ASP A 117 17.83 -8.47 0.95
N VAL A 118 17.09 -8.37 2.07
CA VAL A 118 15.95 -7.43 2.20
C VAL A 118 16.48 -6.03 2.48
N VAL A 119 16.14 -5.10 1.60
CA VAL A 119 16.56 -3.69 1.68
C VAL A 119 15.44 -2.74 2.06
N ALA A 120 14.18 -3.15 1.83
CA ALA A 120 13.01 -2.36 2.21
C ALA A 120 11.83 -3.25 2.59
N VAL A 121 10.96 -2.72 3.46
CA VAL A 121 9.68 -3.34 3.85
C VAL A 121 8.56 -2.33 3.66
N HIS A 122 7.45 -2.77 3.05
CA HIS A 122 6.21 -2.00 2.95
C HIS A 122 5.09 -2.71 3.69
N VAL A 123 4.33 -1.96 4.49
CA VAL A 123 3.18 -2.45 5.24
C VAL A 123 2.04 -1.43 5.24
N GLY A 124 0.81 -1.91 5.39
CA GLY A 124 -0.34 -1.01 5.47
C GLY A 124 -1.70 -1.68 5.44
N THR A 125 -2.72 -0.88 5.28
CA THR A 125 -4.11 -1.21 5.00
C THR A 125 -4.71 -2.21 6.01
N LEU A 126 -5.50 -3.18 5.55
CA LEU A 126 -6.19 -4.16 6.39
C LEU A 126 -5.22 -5.11 7.10
N GLY A 127 -4.01 -5.31 6.58
CA GLY A 127 -2.97 -6.06 7.27
C GLY A 127 -2.66 -5.51 8.67
N LEU A 128 -2.91 -4.22 8.92
CA LEU A 128 -2.74 -3.59 10.23
C LEU A 128 -4.00 -3.64 11.10
N VAL A 129 -5.14 -3.99 10.53
CA VAL A 129 -6.45 -4.10 11.24
C VAL A 129 -6.69 -5.51 11.73
N LEU A 130 -6.34 -6.50 10.90
CA LEU A 130 -6.68 -7.91 11.10
C LEU A 130 -5.77 -8.57 12.15
N GLU A 131 -6.37 -9.35 13.05
CA GLU A 131 -5.61 -10.13 14.03
C GLU A 131 -5.64 -11.64 13.71
N PRO A 132 -4.53 -12.34 13.89
CA PRO A 132 -3.22 -11.94 14.45
C PRO A 132 -2.26 -11.24 13.46
N THR A 133 -2.64 -11.07 12.20
CA THR A 133 -1.80 -10.49 11.14
C THR A 133 -1.19 -9.15 11.52
N GLY A 134 -1.98 -8.24 12.10
CA GLY A 134 -1.50 -6.91 12.50
C GLY A 134 -0.43 -6.97 13.59
N THR A 135 -0.59 -7.85 14.58
CA THR A 135 0.43 -8.09 15.61
C THR A 135 1.70 -8.68 15.02
N THR A 136 1.59 -9.61 14.08
CA THR A 136 2.72 -10.22 13.38
C THR A 136 3.48 -9.18 12.55
N ILE A 137 2.77 -8.33 11.79
CA ILE A 137 3.38 -7.24 11.01
C ILE A 137 4.09 -6.24 11.93
N GLU A 138 3.48 -5.85 13.04
CA GLU A 138 4.10 -4.95 14.01
C GLU A 138 5.44 -5.51 14.53
N ARG A 139 5.49 -6.80 14.89
CA ARG A 139 6.73 -7.48 15.30
C ARG A 139 7.75 -7.56 14.18
N LEU A 140 7.31 -7.85 12.94
CA LEU A 140 8.18 -7.85 11.77
C LEU A 140 8.88 -6.50 11.59
N ILE A 141 8.13 -5.39 11.72
CA ILE A 141 8.68 -4.04 11.61
C ILE A 141 9.64 -3.72 12.75
N HIS A 142 9.34 -4.16 13.98
CA HIS A 142 10.27 -4.01 15.10
C HIS A 142 11.57 -4.81 14.93
N ALA A 143 11.50 -5.96 14.28
CA ALA A 143 12.66 -6.80 13.99
C ALA A 143 13.50 -6.30 12.80
N ALA A 144 12.97 -5.33 12.01
CA ALA A 144 13.68 -4.77 10.87
C ALA A 144 14.99 -4.10 11.29
N GLY A 145 16.10 -4.58 10.74
CA GLY A 145 17.44 -4.06 11.00
C GLY A 145 17.56 -2.55 10.68
N PRO A 146 18.60 -1.89 11.19
CA PRO A 146 18.75 -0.44 11.06
C PRO A 146 18.92 0.02 9.62
N ASP A 147 19.36 -0.86 8.71
CA ASP A 147 19.61 -0.52 7.30
C ASP A 147 18.40 -0.76 6.40
N ILE A 148 17.39 -1.49 6.90
CA ILE A 148 16.16 -1.75 6.15
C ILE A 148 15.28 -0.49 6.14
N LEU A 149 14.95 0.02 4.95
CA LEU A 149 13.98 1.10 4.77
C LEU A 149 12.57 0.58 5.06
N VAL A 150 11.82 1.27 5.91
CA VAL A 150 10.42 0.94 6.22
C VAL A 150 9.50 2.01 5.66
N MET A 151 8.56 1.57 4.82
CA MET A 151 7.49 2.42 4.31
C MET A 151 6.13 1.95 4.86
N LEU A 152 5.39 2.88 5.46
CA LEU A 152 4.04 2.67 5.98
C LEU A 152 3.03 3.41 5.13
N ASP A 153 1.97 2.72 4.71
CA ASP A 153 0.74 3.30 4.15
C ASP A 153 -0.45 2.85 5.01
N PRO A 154 -0.89 3.63 6.00
CA PRO A 154 -2.01 3.23 6.84
C PRO A 154 -3.27 2.93 6.05
N ASN A 155 -3.52 3.70 4.98
CA ASN A 155 -4.63 3.54 4.04
C ASN A 155 -5.92 3.12 4.77
N CYS A 156 -6.32 3.97 5.72
CA CYS A 156 -7.32 3.68 6.75
C CYS A 156 -8.66 3.25 6.15
N ARG A 157 -9.25 2.23 6.75
CA ARG A 157 -10.59 1.71 6.37
C ARG A 157 -11.50 1.74 7.59
N PRO A 158 -12.18 2.87 7.86
CA PRO A 158 -13.03 3.02 9.05
C PRO A 158 -14.08 1.91 9.17
N SER A 159 -14.71 1.50 8.06
CA SER A 159 -15.74 0.44 8.05
C SER A 159 -15.20 -0.97 8.35
N ALA A 160 -13.88 -1.18 8.21
CA ALA A 160 -13.20 -2.44 8.58
C ALA A 160 -12.60 -2.38 10.00
N THR A 161 -12.43 -1.18 10.56
CA THR A 161 -11.69 -0.96 11.81
C THR A 161 -12.63 -0.94 12.99
N ARG A 162 -12.80 -2.09 13.68
CA ARG A 162 -13.69 -2.22 14.85
C ARG A 162 -13.17 -1.45 16.07
N ASP A 163 -11.86 -1.47 16.30
CA ASP A 163 -11.19 -0.72 17.38
C ASP A 163 -10.24 0.32 16.80
N ALA A 164 -10.76 1.53 16.59
CA ALA A 164 -9.99 2.64 16.06
C ALA A 164 -8.86 3.08 17.02
N ALA A 165 -9.01 2.88 18.34
CA ALA A 165 -7.96 3.27 19.28
C ALA A 165 -6.78 2.29 19.20
N ALA A 166 -7.03 0.98 19.17
CA ALA A 166 -5.99 -0.04 18.98
C ALA A 166 -5.27 0.13 17.64
N PHE A 167 -6.03 0.39 16.57
CA PHE A 167 -5.45 0.65 15.24
C PHE A 167 -4.52 1.87 15.25
N ARG A 168 -4.96 3.02 15.82
CA ARG A 168 -4.13 4.23 15.93
C ARG A 168 -2.87 3.99 16.75
N ALA A 169 -2.97 3.23 17.83
CA ALA A 169 -1.82 2.86 18.66
C ALA A 169 -0.81 2.05 17.85
N ARG A 170 -1.26 1.03 17.11
CA ARG A 170 -0.42 0.21 16.22
C ARG A 170 0.25 1.06 15.14
N VAL A 171 -0.51 1.89 14.42
CA VAL A 171 0.04 2.80 13.40
C VAL A 171 1.10 3.72 14.00
N THR A 172 0.86 4.26 15.21
CA THR A 172 1.85 5.09 15.94
C THR A 172 3.11 4.29 16.26
N THR A 173 2.97 3.05 16.71
CA THR A 173 4.09 2.16 17.02
C THR A 173 4.93 1.86 15.76
N ILE A 174 4.27 1.49 14.66
CA ILE A 174 4.95 1.22 13.39
C ILE A 174 5.58 2.49 12.82
N ALA A 175 4.91 3.65 12.91
CA ALA A 175 5.44 4.93 12.43
C ALA A 175 6.77 5.31 13.09
N ARG A 176 6.98 4.98 14.38
CA ARG A 176 8.27 5.20 15.08
C ARG A 176 9.45 4.48 14.44
N ARG A 177 9.20 3.41 13.69
CA ARG A 177 10.24 2.65 12.96
C ARG A 177 10.22 2.97 11.46
N SER A 178 9.18 3.66 10.98
CA SER A 178 9.03 3.96 9.57
C SER A 178 9.90 5.14 9.16
N ASP A 179 10.50 5.03 7.98
CA ASP A 179 11.29 6.08 7.36
C ASP A 179 10.45 6.96 6.45
N VAL A 180 9.51 6.32 5.74
CA VAL A 180 8.56 6.97 4.83
C VAL A 180 7.15 6.61 5.27
N VAL A 181 6.29 7.61 5.41
CA VAL A 181 4.85 7.41 5.65
C VAL A 181 4.07 8.09 4.53
N LYS A 182 3.26 7.32 3.80
CA LYS A 182 2.30 7.85 2.84
C LYS A 182 0.94 7.96 3.52
N VAL A 183 0.29 9.10 3.39
CA VAL A 183 -1.05 9.36 3.95
C VAL A 183 -1.89 10.19 3.00
N SER A 184 -3.20 10.00 3.04
CA SER A 184 -4.21 10.89 2.48
C SER A 184 -4.78 11.82 3.57
N ASP A 185 -5.59 12.80 3.17
CA ASP A 185 -6.33 13.63 4.12
C ASP A 185 -7.33 12.83 4.96
N ASP A 186 -7.92 11.79 4.37
CA ASP A 186 -8.82 10.89 5.08
C ASP A 186 -8.06 10.08 6.14
N ASP A 187 -6.85 9.60 5.82
CA ASP A 187 -6.01 8.92 6.79
C ASP A 187 -5.65 9.83 7.96
N LEU A 188 -5.21 11.05 7.69
CA LEU A 188 -4.86 12.03 8.74
C LEU A 188 -6.06 12.32 9.65
N ARG A 189 -7.26 12.52 9.08
CA ARG A 189 -8.49 12.73 9.86
C ARG A 189 -8.88 11.52 10.72
N PHE A 190 -8.65 10.31 10.22
CA PHE A 190 -8.94 9.08 10.96
C PHE A 190 -7.91 8.82 12.05
N LEU A 191 -6.63 9.04 11.78
CA LEU A 191 -5.53 8.79 12.72
C LEU A 191 -5.53 9.81 13.86
N ASP A 192 -5.71 11.08 13.56
CA ASP A 192 -5.66 12.19 14.51
C ASP A 192 -6.94 13.06 14.42
N PRO A 193 -8.10 12.53 14.86
CA PRO A 193 -9.35 13.26 14.76
C PRO A 193 -9.29 14.58 15.55
N GLY A 194 -9.62 15.67 14.88
CA GLY A 194 -9.61 17.02 15.46
C GLY A 194 -8.30 17.78 15.31
N LEU A 195 -7.22 17.17 14.80
CA LEU A 195 -6.02 17.90 14.41
C LEU A 195 -6.13 18.43 12.98
N ALA A 196 -5.57 19.62 12.76
CA ALA A 196 -5.33 20.10 11.40
C ALA A 196 -4.31 19.19 10.68
N PRO A 197 -4.42 18.97 9.35
CA PRO A 197 -3.53 18.08 8.62
C PRO A 197 -2.04 18.38 8.83
N ASP A 198 -1.65 19.66 8.85
CA ASP A 198 -0.26 20.07 9.08
C ASP A 198 0.27 19.63 10.46
N LEU A 199 -0.57 19.67 11.50
CA LEU A 199 -0.19 19.22 12.84
C LEU A 199 -0.11 17.70 12.94
N ALA A 200 -1.01 16.98 12.25
CA ALA A 200 -0.96 15.53 12.18
C ALA A 200 0.31 15.05 11.44
N ILE A 201 0.70 15.73 10.35
CA ILE A 201 1.96 15.47 9.65
C ILE A 201 3.16 15.77 10.56
N GLN A 202 3.15 16.92 11.26
CA GLN A 202 4.22 17.26 12.19
C GLN A 202 4.40 16.18 13.27
N ARG A 203 3.29 15.65 13.80
CA ARG A 203 3.33 14.53 14.74
C ARG A 203 4.02 13.29 14.17
N LEU A 204 3.80 12.94 12.90
CA LEU A 204 4.51 11.83 12.26
C LEU A 204 6.02 12.11 12.18
N LEU A 205 6.42 13.33 11.83
CA LEU A 205 7.82 13.73 11.81
C LEU A 205 8.44 13.68 13.22
N ASP A 206 7.71 14.11 14.24
CA ASP A 206 8.15 14.07 15.65
C ASP A 206 8.31 12.63 16.17
N LEU A 207 7.63 11.64 15.59
CA LEU A 207 7.83 10.21 15.86
C LEU A 207 9.13 9.67 15.25
N GLY A 208 9.81 10.42 14.37
CA GLY A 208 11.05 10.03 13.72
C GLY A 208 10.90 9.66 12.23
N VAL A 209 9.71 9.78 11.66
CA VAL A 209 9.50 9.64 10.20
C VAL A 209 10.32 10.69 9.47
N ARG A 210 11.08 10.28 8.47
CA ARG A 210 11.97 11.18 7.70
C ARG A 210 11.25 11.90 6.58
N VAL A 211 10.33 11.19 5.91
CA VAL A 211 9.56 11.71 4.78
C VAL A 211 8.10 11.33 4.94
N VAL A 212 7.21 12.33 4.96
CA VAL A 212 5.78 12.13 4.85
C VAL A 212 5.33 12.53 3.46
N LEU A 213 4.64 11.62 2.77
CA LEU A 213 4.07 11.80 1.44
C LEU A 213 2.55 11.92 1.59
N ARG A 214 2.04 13.15 1.59
CA ARG A 214 0.60 13.41 1.64
C ARG A 214 0.03 13.45 0.24
N THR A 215 -0.89 12.55 -0.06
CA THR A 215 -1.59 12.51 -1.35
C THR A 215 -2.94 13.22 -1.26
N ASP A 216 -3.24 14.07 -2.27
CA ASP A 216 -4.50 14.80 -2.41
C ASP A 216 -5.15 14.47 -3.76
N GLY A 217 -5.51 13.20 -3.94
CA GLY A 217 -6.18 12.69 -5.13
C GLY A 217 -5.51 13.12 -6.43
N GLY A 218 -6.29 13.77 -7.31
CA GLY A 218 -5.81 14.29 -8.59
C GLY A 218 -5.14 15.67 -8.53
N HIS A 219 -4.95 16.28 -7.36
CA HIS A 219 -4.42 17.64 -7.25
C HIS A 219 -2.90 17.64 -7.11
N SER A 220 -2.38 17.09 -6.02
CA SER A 220 -0.95 17.12 -5.74
C SER A 220 -0.50 16.02 -4.78
N VAL A 221 0.82 15.84 -4.72
CA VAL A 221 1.50 15.12 -3.63
C VAL A 221 2.38 16.12 -2.88
N GLU A 222 2.13 16.27 -1.59
CA GLU A 222 2.97 17.07 -0.72
C GLU A 222 4.05 16.20 -0.07
N ILE A 223 5.28 16.63 -0.19
CA ILE A 223 6.46 16.04 0.47
C ILE A 223 6.76 16.89 1.69
N ARG A 224 6.84 16.25 2.86
CA ARG A 224 7.20 16.89 4.12
C ARG A 224 8.39 16.17 4.75
N THR A 225 9.39 16.91 5.11
CA THR A 225 10.51 16.51 5.96
C THR A 225 10.57 17.42 7.20
N ALA A 226 11.53 17.20 8.08
CA ALA A 226 11.71 18.06 9.25
C ALA A 226 11.98 19.54 8.87
N SER A 227 12.58 19.80 7.71
CA SER A 227 13.03 21.13 7.29
C SER A 227 12.33 21.67 6.04
N GLU A 228 11.64 20.82 5.27
CA GLU A 228 11.18 21.19 3.94
C GLU A 228 9.73 20.79 3.67
N ARG A 229 9.09 21.57 2.82
CA ARG A 229 7.73 21.34 2.33
C ARG A 229 7.69 21.65 0.84
N VAL A 230 7.35 20.64 0.03
CA VAL A 230 7.23 20.80 -1.43
C VAL A 230 5.97 20.11 -1.93
N SER A 231 5.22 20.77 -2.80
CA SER A 231 4.05 20.20 -3.47
C SER A 231 4.39 19.90 -4.94
N VAL A 232 4.06 18.69 -5.39
CA VAL A 232 4.25 18.23 -6.76
C VAL A 232 2.88 18.01 -7.39
N PRO A 233 2.53 18.70 -8.48
CA PRO A 233 1.22 18.55 -9.11
C PRO A 233 1.07 17.18 -9.76
N VAL A 234 -0.16 16.66 -9.76
CA VAL A 234 -0.55 15.44 -10.46
C VAL A 234 -1.01 15.81 -11.88
N PRO A 235 -0.59 15.09 -12.94
CA PRO A 235 -1.06 15.35 -14.28
C PRO A 235 -2.55 15.04 -14.41
N ASN A 236 -3.27 15.88 -15.16
CA ASN A 236 -4.67 15.64 -15.45
C ASN A 236 -4.81 14.49 -16.46
N VAL A 237 -5.56 13.46 -16.10
CA VAL A 237 -5.81 12.28 -16.95
C VAL A 237 -7.30 11.98 -17.04
N ALA A 238 -7.73 11.29 -18.10
CA ALA A 238 -9.07 10.74 -18.17
C ALA A 238 -9.21 9.58 -17.18
N VAL A 239 -9.78 9.86 -16.01
CA VAL A 239 -9.94 8.87 -14.94
C VAL A 239 -11.00 7.86 -15.32
N VAL A 240 -10.65 6.57 -15.31
CA VAL A 240 -11.57 5.43 -15.45
C VAL A 240 -11.88 4.83 -14.08
N ASP A 241 -10.84 4.65 -13.23
CA ASP A 241 -10.97 4.09 -11.90
C ASP A 241 -9.84 4.64 -11.01
N THR A 242 -10.08 4.85 -9.73
CA THR A 242 -9.06 5.30 -8.77
C THR A 242 -8.57 4.19 -7.85
N VAL A 243 -9.15 2.99 -7.95
CA VAL A 243 -8.76 1.84 -7.13
C VAL A 243 -7.31 1.47 -7.39
N GLY A 244 -6.55 1.27 -6.32
CA GLY A 244 -5.13 0.91 -6.40
C GLY A 244 -4.17 2.04 -6.75
N ALA A 245 -4.63 3.27 -7.03
CA ALA A 245 -3.74 4.39 -7.37
C ALA A 245 -2.76 4.72 -6.24
N GLY A 246 -3.21 4.68 -4.99
CA GLY A 246 -2.38 4.85 -3.80
C GLY A 246 -1.33 3.75 -3.64
N ASP A 247 -1.73 2.52 -3.89
CA ASP A 247 -0.87 1.33 -3.83
C ASP A 247 0.19 1.38 -4.94
N ALA A 248 -0.24 1.76 -6.16
CA ALA A 248 0.63 1.96 -7.31
C ALA A 248 1.64 3.10 -7.07
N PHE A 249 1.22 4.18 -6.42
CA PHE A 249 2.12 5.26 -6.01
C PHE A 249 3.18 4.76 -5.02
N GLY A 250 2.77 4.05 -3.96
CA GLY A 250 3.69 3.51 -2.95
C GLY A 250 4.70 2.53 -3.54
N GLY A 251 4.23 1.58 -4.35
CA GLY A 251 5.08 0.60 -5.04
C GLY A 251 6.06 1.25 -6.01
N ALA A 252 5.61 2.23 -6.77
CA ALA A 252 6.46 2.96 -7.72
C ALA A 252 7.51 3.84 -7.01
N PHE A 253 7.16 4.49 -5.88
CA PHE A 253 8.12 5.22 -5.08
C PHE A 253 9.25 4.30 -4.62
N LEU A 254 8.92 3.15 -4.02
CA LEU A 254 9.91 2.17 -3.58
C LEU A 254 10.76 1.62 -4.73
N THR A 255 10.12 1.30 -5.87
CA THR A 255 10.85 0.82 -7.06
C THR A 255 11.85 1.85 -7.54
N SER A 256 11.43 3.11 -7.73
CA SER A 256 12.33 4.18 -8.17
C SER A 256 13.46 4.43 -7.19
N TRP A 257 13.16 4.38 -5.88
CA TRP A 257 14.11 4.63 -4.82
C TRP A 257 15.20 3.56 -4.77
N ILE A 258 14.78 2.30 -4.67
CA ILE A 258 15.69 1.15 -4.49
C ILE A 258 16.48 0.85 -5.78
N SER A 259 15.84 0.96 -6.97
CA SER A 259 16.54 0.75 -8.25
C SER A 259 17.63 1.77 -8.53
N ALA A 260 17.56 2.95 -7.90
CA ALA A 260 18.62 3.96 -7.94
C ALA A 260 19.76 3.70 -6.92
N GLY A 261 19.75 2.54 -6.22
CA GLY A 261 20.72 2.20 -5.20
C GLY A 261 20.59 3.00 -3.91
N ARG A 262 19.42 3.59 -3.64
CA ARG A 262 19.19 4.42 -2.47
C ARG A 262 18.60 3.61 -1.32
N GLY A 263 19.08 3.88 -0.12
CA GLY A 263 18.58 3.32 1.14
C GLY A 263 18.02 4.40 2.07
N ARG A 264 18.07 4.13 3.38
CA ARG A 264 17.60 5.06 4.41
C ARG A 264 18.41 6.36 4.48
N ALA A 265 19.72 6.29 4.25
CA ALA A 265 20.62 7.43 4.39
C ALA A 265 20.26 8.55 3.42
N GLU A 266 19.90 8.20 2.19
CA GLU A 266 19.63 9.12 1.09
C GLU A 266 18.28 9.86 1.22
N LEU A 267 17.39 9.47 2.15
CA LEU A 267 16.12 10.17 2.42
C LEU A 267 16.30 11.63 2.89
N GLY A 268 17.52 12.03 3.25
CA GLY A 268 17.86 13.44 3.52
C GLY A 268 17.98 14.32 2.25
N SER A 269 18.04 13.72 1.07
CA SER A 269 18.12 14.44 -0.21
C SER A 269 16.72 14.71 -0.77
N LEU A 270 16.24 15.94 -0.68
CA LEU A 270 14.94 16.32 -1.24
C LEU A 270 14.88 16.11 -2.75
N ASP A 271 15.96 16.38 -3.47
CA ASP A 271 16.02 16.21 -4.93
C ASP A 271 15.80 14.73 -5.32
N ASP A 272 16.39 13.80 -4.58
CA ASP A 272 16.21 12.38 -4.80
C ASP A 272 14.79 11.92 -4.47
N VAL A 273 14.20 12.44 -3.39
CA VAL A 273 12.79 12.19 -3.04
C VAL A 273 11.86 12.73 -4.12
N LEU A 274 12.12 13.93 -4.65
CA LEU A 274 11.36 14.53 -5.75
C LEU A 274 11.38 13.67 -7.02
N ILE A 275 12.53 13.09 -7.37
CA ILE A 275 12.64 12.18 -8.52
C ILE A 275 11.73 10.96 -8.32
N ALA A 276 11.80 10.31 -7.16
CA ALA A 276 10.99 9.13 -6.85
C ALA A 276 9.48 9.47 -6.80
N VAL A 277 9.10 10.61 -6.21
CA VAL A 277 7.71 11.06 -6.15
C VAL A 277 7.15 11.37 -7.54
N ARG A 278 7.90 12.04 -8.40
CA ARG A 278 7.48 12.31 -9.79
C ARG A 278 7.28 11.03 -10.59
N TYR A 279 8.14 10.04 -10.40
CA TYR A 279 7.98 8.72 -10.99
C TYR A 279 6.71 8.04 -10.47
N ALA A 280 6.49 8.04 -9.15
CA ALA A 280 5.31 7.47 -8.50
C ALA A 280 3.99 8.12 -8.96
N ILE A 281 3.97 9.45 -9.09
CA ILE A 281 2.82 10.19 -9.63
C ILE A 281 2.47 9.73 -11.05
N ARG A 282 3.45 9.53 -11.91
CA ARG A 282 3.21 9.07 -13.29
C ARG A 282 2.60 7.67 -13.32
N VAL A 283 3.10 6.75 -12.48
CA VAL A 283 2.57 5.39 -12.37
C VAL A 283 1.13 5.41 -11.85
N ALA A 284 0.86 6.14 -10.77
CA ALA A 284 -0.48 6.28 -10.21
C ALA A 284 -1.47 6.91 -11.21
N ALA A 285 -1.06 7.96 -11.92
CA ALA A 285 -1.89 8.61 -12.94
C ALA A 285 -2.23 7.65 -14.09
N LEU A 286 -1.26 6.87 -14.57
CA LEU A 286 -1.50 5.86 -15.63
C LEU A 286 -2.39 4.71 -15.10
N THR A 287 -2.26 4.31 -13.84
CA THR A 287 -3.16 3.34 -13.20
C THR A 287 -4.60 3.84 -13.23
N CYS A 288 -4.83 5.11 -12.91
CA CYS A 288 -6.18 5.71 -12.93
C CYS A 288 -6.85 5.71 -14.31
N THR A 289 -6.13 5.53 -15.40
CA THR A 289 -6.72 5.43 -16.75
C THR A 289 -7.25 4.04 -17.10
N ARG A 290 -7.21 3.09 -16.16
CA ARG A 290 -7.59 1.68 -16.34
C ARG A 290 -8.65 1.28 -15.34
N ALA A 291 -9.43 0.25 -15.65
CA ALA A 291 -10.41 -0.31 -14.72
C ALA A 291 -9.71 -1.22 -13.70
N GLY A 292 -10.02 -1.04 -12.42
CA GLY A 292 -9.44 -1.80 -11.31
C GLY A 292 -7.99 -1.42 -10.99
N ALA A 293 -7.41 -2.10 -10.00
CA ALA A 293 -6.03 -1.88 -9.56
C ALA A 293 -5.01 -2.55 -10.51
N GLU A 294 -4.94 -2.06 -11.76
CA GLU A 294 -4.03 -2.59 -12.78
C GLU A 294 -2.85 -1.63 -13.05
N PRO A 295 -1.73 -1.75 -12.29
CA PRO A 295 -0.58 -0.90 -12.46
C PRO A 295 0.11 -1.16 -13.80
N PRO A 296 0.74 -0.14 -14.42
CA PRO A 296 1.44 -0.32 -15.67
C PRO A 296 2.72 -1.15 -15.50
N THR A 297 3.14 -1.78 -16.58
CA THR A 297 4.50 -2.30 -16.72
C THR A 297 5.51 -1.17 -16.96
N ALA A 298 6.80 -1.44 -16.76
CA ALA A 298 7.87 -0.48 -17.09
C ALA A 298 7.82 -0.06 -18.57
N ALA A 299 7.52 -0.98 -19.48
CA ALA A 299 7.41 -0.70 -20.91
C ALA A 299 6.22 0.20 -21.24
N GLU A 300 5.05 -0.03 -20.65
CA GLU A 300 3.87 0.81 -20.82
C GLU A 300 4.10 2.22 -20.26
N LEU A 301 4.74 2.33 -19.09
CA LEU A 301 5.09 3.62 -18.50
C LEU A 301 6.10 4.41 -19.36
N ALA A 302 7.08 3.72 -19.94
CA ALA A 302 8.06 4.34 -20.84
C ALA A 302 7.42 4.88 -22.14
N ALA A 303 6.41 4.17 -22.66
CA ALA A 303 5.67 4.57 -23.84
C ALA A 303 4.62 5.67 -23.57
N TRP A 304 4.27 5.90 -22.29
CA TRP A 304 3.23 6.85 -21.90
C TRP A 304 3.78 8.25 -21.64
N SER A 305 3.08 9.25 -22.20
CA SER A 305 3.29 10.67 -21.88
C SER A 305 1.98 11.24 -21.33
N PRO A 306 2.01 11.90 -20.16
CA PRO A 306 0.80 12.52 -19.64
C PRO A 306 0.26 13.58 -20.62
N PRO A 307 -1.05 13.77 -20.70
CA PRO A 307 -1.64 14.88 -21.44
C PRO A 307 -1.07 16.22 -20.97
N ARG A 308 -0.91 17.18 -21.93
CA ARG A 308 -0.42 18.53 -21.63
C ARG A 308 -1.50 19.38 -20.96
#